data_70313abb1a4f82771b5488320b46d065
#
_entry.id   70313abb1a4f82771b5488320b46d065
#
_cell.length_a   1.000
_cell.length_b   1.000
_cell.length_c   1.000
_cell.angle_alpha   90.00
_cell.angle_beta   90.00
_cell.angle_gamma   90.00
#
_symmetry.space_group_name_H-M   'P 1'
#
loop_
_entity.id
_entity.type
_entity.pdbx_description
1 polymer ?
#
loop_
_entity_poly.entity_id
_entity_poly.type
_entity_poly.pdbx_seq_one_letter_code
_entity_poly.pdbx_strand_id
1 'polypeptide(L)'
;MDYLKNHDSLDRSLEKALTNQLIDRYFDHTESWLRAILRKCLFSLTYLDGETVFVIECPNLAVAKRLSRKTYPFLCFADHFSDFNSDRVLVCYLDRDENWQCYDSGQRLWMSLPNFVSSFAQTDS
;
A
#
# COMPACT_ATOMS: atom_id res chain seq x y z
N MET A 1 3.01 27.03 3.92
CA MET A 1 1.96 26.29 3.30
C MET A 1 2.43 25.63 2.05
N ASP A 2 2.94 26.40 1.12
CA ASP A 2 3.42 25.84 -0.13
C ASP A 2 4.55 24.86 0.11
N TYR A 3 5.34 25.10 1.13
CA TYR A 3 6.47 24.24 1.46
C TYR A 3 5.96 22.83 1.82
N LEU A 4 4.92 22.74 2.62
CA LEU A 4 4.38 21.46 3.03
C LEU A 4 3.76 20.72 1.86
N LYS A 5 3.10 21.45 0.97
CA LYS A 5 2.51 20.86 -0.21
C LYS A 5 3.59 20.28 -1.11
N ASN A 6 4.68 21.01 -1.29
CA ASN A 6 5.77 20.57 -2.13
C ASN A 6 6.45 19.35 -1.51
N HIS A 7 6.53 19.32 -0.21
CA HIS A 7 7.16 18.22 0.50
C HIS A 7 6.33 16.95 0.32
N ASP A 8 5.01 17.03 0.46
CA ASP A 8 4.12 15.90 0.29
C ASP A 8 4.21 15.37 -1.14
N SER A 9 4.24 16.27 -2.11
CA SER A 9 4.30 15.89 -3.51
C SER A 9 5.62 15.18 -3.81
N LEU A 10 6.70 15.65 -3.21
CA LEU A 10 8.01 15.06 -3.40
C LEU A 10 8.07 13.67 -2.77
N ASP A 11 7.50 13.52 -1.58
CA ASP A 11 7.45 12.24 -0.89
C ASP A 11 6.67 11.21 -1.70
N ARG A 12 5.54 11.61 -2.27
CA ARG A 12 4.75 10.69 -3.06
C ARG A 12 5.47 10.33 -4.37
N SER A 13 6.22 11.25 -4.94
CA SER A 13 7.01 10.97 -6.13
C SER A 13 8.10 9.95 -5.82
N LEU A 14 8.73 10.09 -4.66
CA LEU A 14 9.75 9.14 -4.22
C LEU A 14 9.14 7.78 -3.94
N GLU A 15 7.97 7.75 -3.31
CA GLU A 15 7.25 6.51 -3.06
C GLU A 15 6.92 5.81 -4.37
N LYS A 16 6.50 6.58 -5.37
CA LYS A 16 6.16 6.00 -6.68
C LYS A 16 7.39 5.43 -7.38
N ALA A 17 8.50 6.18 -7.34
CA ALA A 17 9.73 5.72 -7.94
C ALA A 17 10.22 4.44 -7.26
N LEU A 18 10.15 4.38 -5.95
CA LEU A 18 10.55 3.22 -5.20
C LEU A 18 9.64 2.04 -5.49
N THR A 19 8.32 2.29 -5.57
CA THR A 19 7.35 1.26 -5.92
C THR A 19 7.71 0.62 -7.26
N ASN A 20 8.00 1.43 -8.26
CA ASN A 20 8.35 0.94 -9.58
C ASN A 20 9.62 0.11 -9.56
N GLN A 21 10.61 0.53 -8.79
CA GLN A 21 11.85 -0.24 -8.66
C GLN A 21 11.59 -1.59 -8.02
N LEU A 22 10.76 -1.61 -6.99
CA LEU A 22 10.44 -2.85 -6.29
C LEU A 22 9.66 -3.81 -7.18
N ILE A 23 8.76 -3.28 -8.01
CA ILE A 23 8.01 -4.09 -8.96
C ILE A 23 8.97 -4.73 -9.94
N ASP A 24 9.89 -3.96 -10.49
CA ASP A 24 10.84 -4.47 -11.48
C ASP A 24 11.77 -5.51 -10.87
N ARG A 25 12.13 -5.34 -9.62
CA ARG A 25 13.10 -6.21 -8.97
C ARG A 25 12.50 -7.50 -8.42
N TYR A 26 11.36 -7.40 -7.78
CA TYR A 26 10.76 -8.53 -7.06
C TYR A 26 9.56 -9.16 -7.73
N PHE A 27 8.96 -8.49 -8.68
CA PHE A 27 7.77 -9.00 -9.36
C PHE A 27 8.01 -9.21 -10.85
N ASP A 28 9.27 -9.27 -11.26
CA ASP A 28 9.64 -9.42 -12.66
C ASP A 28 9.13 -10.72 -13.25
N HIS A 29 9.09 -11.77 -12.46
CA HIS A 29 8.65 -13.08 -12.92
C HIS A 29 7.17 -13.36 -12.68
N THR A 30 6.43 -12.37 -12.22
CA THR A 30 5.00 -12.54 -12.01
C THR A 30 4.26 -12.35 -13.33
N GLU A 31 2.97 -12.65 -13.30
CA GLU A 31 2.12 -12.49 -14.46
C GLU A 31 2.12 -11.03 -14.92
N SER A 32 2.11 -10.82 -16.23
CA SER A 32 2.21 -9.46 -16.77
C SER A 32 1.04 -8.57 -16.35
N TRP A 33 -0.15 -9.15 -16.23
CA TRP A 33 -1.30 -8.36 -15.78
C TRP A 33 -1.11 -7.84 -14.36
N LEU A 34 -0.48 -8.64 -13.52
CA LEU A 34 -0.23 -8.24 -12.13
C LEU A 34 0.76 -7.09 -12.09
N ARG A 35 1.83 -7.18 -12.86
CA ARG A 35 2.80 -6.09 -12.93
C ARG A 35 2.17 -4.80 -13.44
N ALA A 36 1.33 -4.91 -14.46
CA ALA A 36 0.66 -3.75 -15.03
C ALA A 36 -0.23 -3.06 -14.00
N ILE A 37 -0.94 -3.85 -13.20
CA ILE A 37 -1.79 -3.32 -12.15
C ILE A 37 -0.96 -2.68 -11.03
N LEU A 38 0.12 -3.35 -10.63
CA LEU A 38 0.97 -2.84 -9.55
C LEU A 38 1.61 -1.50 -9.90
N ARG A 39 1.87 -1.26 -11.17
CA ARG A 39 2.42 0.02 -11.59
C ARG A 39 1.45 1.19 -11.39
N LYS A 40 0.19 0.90 -11.13
CA LYS A 40 -0.81 1.92 -10.85
C LYS A 40 -0.99 2.14 -9.34
N CYS A 41 -0.27 1.38 -8.54
CA CYS A 41 -0.40 1.42 -7.09
C CYS A 41 0.80 2.10 -6.45
N LEU A 42 0.68 2.36 -5.16
CA LEU A 42 1.80 2.86 -4.35
C LEU A 42 2.02 1.90 -3.21
N PHE A 43 3.28 1.57 -2.97
CA PHE A 43 3.68 0.73 -1.87
C PHE A 43 4.16 1.63 -0.73
N SER A 44 3.81 1.30 0.47
CA SER A 44 4.30 2.03 1.64
C SER A 44 4.28 1.13 2.86
N LEU A 45 4.78 1.66 3.96
CA LEU A 45 4.78 0.97 5.22
C LEU A 45 4.03 1.84 6.21
N THR A 46 3.25 1.21 7.05
CA THR A 46 2.58 1.95 8.11
C THR A 46 2.67 1.16 9.40
N TYR A 47 2.44 1.83 10.50
CA TYR A 47 2.47 1.21 11.80
C TYR A 47 1.02 1.07 12.25
N LEU A 48 0.59 -0.16 12.46
CA LEU A 48 -0.79 -0.43 12.81
C LEU A 48 -0.84 -1.54 13.85
N ASP A 49 -1.58 -1.34 14.90
CA ASP A 49 -1.74 -2.31 15.98
C ASP A 49 -0.41 -2.79 16.56
N GLY A 50 0.55 -1.89 16.62
CA GLY A 50 1.84 -2.21 17.22
C GLY A 50 2.83 -2.89 16.29
N GLU A 51 2.51 -3.02 15.03
CA GLU A 51 3.42 -3.65 14.08
C GLU A 51 3.51 -2.90 12.77
N THR A 52 4.60 -3.11 12.06
CA THR A 52 4.78 -2.48 10.76
C THR A 52 4.10 -3.34 9.71
N VAL A 53 3.28 -2.70 8.89
CA VAL A 53 2.46 -3.39 7.90
C VAL A 53 2.79 -2.86 6.51
N PHE A 54 2.83 -3.75 5.53
CA PHE A 54 3.04 -3.38 4.14
C PHE A 54 1.70 -2.97 3.54
N VAL A 55 1.66 -1.80 2.93
CA VAL A 55 0.43 -1.23 2.39
C VAL A 55 0.53 -1.05 0.89
N ILE A 56 -0.51 -1.46 0.19
CA ILE A 56 -0.63 -1.24 -1.25
C ILE A 56 -1.83 -0.32 -1.46
N GLU A 57 -1.58 0.92 -1.85
CA GLU A 57 -2.63 1.87 -2.16
C GLU A 57 -3.03 1.69 -3.60
N CYS A 58 -4.26 1.35 -3.84
CA CYS A 58 -4.79 1.08 -5.18
C CYS A 58 -5.60 2.26 -5.70
N PRO A 59 -5.65 2.45 -7.00
CA PRO A 59 -6.38 3.59 -7.59
C PRO A 59 -7.89 3.47 -7.48
N ASN A 60 -8.41 2.27 -7.32
CA ASN A 60 -9.86 2.07 -7.25
C ASN A 60 -10.20 0.70 -6.66
N LEU A 61 -11.48 0.50 -6.43
CA LEU A 61 -12.02 -0.73 -5.87
C LEU A 61 -11.71 -1.96 -6.73
N ALA A 62 -11.83 -1.83 -8.04
CA ALA A 62 -11.62 -2.97 -8.92
C ALA A 62 -10.21 -3.53 -8.80
N VAL A 63 -9.22 -2.65 -8.77
CA VAL A 63 -7.82 -3.05 -8.58
C VAL A 63 -7.63 -3.65 -7.20
N ALA A 64 -8.18 -3.00 -6.18
CA ALA A 64 -8.04 -3.48 -4.81
C ALA A 64 -8.63 -4.88 -4.64
N LYS A 65 -9.79 -5.11 -5.23
CA LYS A 65 -10.43 -6.43 -5.16
C LYS A 65 -9.58 -7.50 -5.82
N ARG A 66 -9.00 -7.18 -6.96
CA ARG A 66 -8.14 -8.13 -7.66
C ARG A 66 -6.92 -8.49 -6.84
N LEU A 67 -6.28 -7.49 -6.27
CA LEU A 67 -5.07 -7.72 -5.48
C LEU A 67 -5.38 -8.43 -4.16
N SER A 68 -6.54 -8.17 -3.57
CA SER A 68 -6.92 -8.82 -2.32
C SER A 68 -7.07 -10.33 -2.47
N ARG A 69 -7.27 -10.81 -3.68
CA ARG A 69 -7.38 -12.24 -3.96
C ARG A 69 -6.03 -12.88 -4.25
N LYS A 70 -4.98 -12.06 -4.34
CA LYS A 70 -3.64 -12.53 -4.66
C LYS A 70 -2.61 -11.96 -3.70
N THR A 71 -2.85 -12.13 -2.41
CA THR A 71 -1.98 -11.52 -1.40
C THR A 71 -0.69 -12.31 -1.17
N TYR A 72 -0.65 -13.57 -1.56
CA TYR A 72 0.52 -14.40 -1.31
C TYR A 72 1.83 -13.82 -1.83
N PRO A 73 1.90 -13.32 -3.08
CA PRO A 73 3.15 -12.72 -3.57
C PRO A 73 3.61 -11.53 -2.71
N PHE A 74 2.66 -10.78 -2.16
CA PHE A 74 2.98 -9.63 -1.34
C PHE A 74 3.45 -10.04 0.05
N LEU A 75 2.92 -11.13 0.57
CA LEU A 75 3.38 -11.68 1.83
C LEU A 75 4.82 -12.19 1.68
N CYS A 76 5.12 -12.85 0.55
CA CYS A 76 6.46 -13.31 0.26
C CYS A 76 7.42 -12.13 0.12
N PHE A 77 6.96 -11.07 -0.52
CA PHE A 77 7.76 -9.87 -0.70
C PHE A 77 8.05 -9.22 0.66
N ALA A 78 7.03 -9.09 1.50
CA ALA A 78 7.18 -8.49 2.82
C ALA A 78 8.15 -9.31 3.69
N ASP A 79 8.09 -10.63 3.57
CA ASP A 79 8.94 -11.51 4.33
C ASP A 79 10.42 -11.36 3.93
N HIS A 80 10.65 -10.90 2.71
CA HIS A 80 12.00 -10.70 2.19
C HIS A 80 12.68 -9.51 2.88
N PHE A 81 11.92 -8.58 3.43
CA PHE A 81 12.44 -7.48 4.19
C PHE A 81 12.52 -7.93 5.64
N SER A 82 13.69 -8.33 6.05
CA SER A 82 13.91 -8.95 7.34
C SER A 82 13.49 -8.16 8.56
N ASP A 83 13.31 -6.86 8.39
CA ASP A 83 12.92 -6.01 9.50
C ASP A 83 11.42 -6.06 9.75
N PHE A 84 10.69 -6.74 8.86
CA PHE A 84 9.28 -6.90 9.03
C PHE A 84 8.99 -8.16 9.82
N ASN A 85 8.42 -7.97 10.96
CA ASN A 85 7.95 -9.11 11.75
C ASN A 85 6.47 -9.35 11.52
N SER A 86 5.91 -8.72 10.49
CA SER A 86 4.48 -8.81 10.24
C SER A 86 4.19 -9.59 8.99
N ASP A 87 3.22 -10.47 9.08
CA ASP A 87 2.75 -11.22 7.93
C ASP A 87 1.49 -10.55 7.35
N ARG A 88 1.30 -9.29 7.65
CA ARG A 88 0.09 -8.58 7.22
C ARG A 88 0.38 -7.64 6.07
N VAL A 89 -0.53 -7.67 5.11
CA VAL A 89 -0.52 -6.75 3.98
C VAL A 89 -1.90 -6.10 3.95
N LEU A 90 -1.94 -4.81 3.76
CA LEU A 90 -3.19 -4.08 3.60
C LEU A 90 -3.31 -3.64 2.14
N VAL A 91 -4.40 -4.04 1.49
CA VAL A 91 -4.69 -3.62 0.13
C VAL A 91 -5.80 -2.59 0.23
N CYS A 92 -5.51 -1.35 -0.09
CA CYS A 92 -6.39 -0.23 0.23
C CYS A 92 -6.78 0.59 -1.00
N TYR A 93 -7.95 1.20 -0.93
CA TYR A 93 -8.37 2.17 -1.92
C TYR A 93 -9.21 3.23 -1.22
N LEU A 94 -9.28 4.41 -1.82
CA LEU A 94 -10.06 5.51 -1.30
C LEU A 94 -11.44 5.47 -1.96
N ASP A 95 -12.49 5.39 -1.17
CA ASP A 95 -13.84 5.32 -1.73
C ASP A 95 -14.39 6.72 -2.05
N ARG A 96 -15.64 6.77 -2.52
CA ARG A 96 -16.25 8.02 -2.95
C ARG A 96 -16.45 9.02 -1.82
N ASP A 97 -16.56 8.52 -0.60
CA ASP A 97 -16.78 9.36 0.56
C ASP A 97 -15.46 9.73 1.22
N GLU A 98 -14.35 9.45 0.53
CA GLU A 98 -13.00 9.73 0.99
C GLU A 98 -12.62 8.95 2.25
N ASN A 99 -13.19 7.77 2.40
CA ASN A 99 -12.81 6.87 3.47
C ASN A 99 -11.93 5.78 2.88
N TRP A 100 -10.90 5.41 3.59
CA TRP A 100 -10.03 4.34 3.17
C TRP A 100 -10.67 3.00 3.48
N GLN A 101 -10.78 2.16 2.46
CA GLN A 101 -11.26 0.80 2.60
C GLN A 101 -10.06 -0.10 2.41
N CYS A 102 -9.81 -0.98 3.34
CA CYS A 102 -8.60 -1.81 3.33
C CYS A 102 -8.93 -3.27 3.57
N TYR A 103 -8.33 -4.12 2.75
CA TYR A 103 -8.41 -5.55 2.97
C TYR A 103 -7.18 -5.95 3.79
N ASP A 104 -7.41 -6.57 4.95
CA ASP A 104 -6.35 -7.01 5.84
C ASP A 104 -6.11 -8.49 5.59
N SER A 105 -4.95 -8.84 5.07
CA SER A 105 -4.63 -10.22 4.76
C SER A 105 -4.54 -11.11 6.01
N GLY A 106 -4.21 -10.51 7.14
CA GLY A 106 -4.12 -11.25 8.39
C GLY A 106 -5.48 -11.67 8.91
N GLN A 107 -6.46 -10.79 8.82
CA GLN A 107 -7.80 -11.06 9.30
C GLN A 107 -8.73 -11.55 8.19
N ARG A 108 -8.28 -11.41 6.94
CA ARG A 108 -9.03 -11.83 5.76
C ARG A 108 -10.38 -11.13 5.66
N LEU A 109 -10.41 -9.86 5.95
CA LEU A 109 -11.64 -9.09 5.85
C LEU A 109 -11.36 -7.65 5.44
N TRP A 110 -12.39 -7.02 4.92
CA TRP A 110 -12.35 -5.61 4.56
C TRP A 110 -12.76 -4.78 5.77
N MET A 111 -12.08 -3.66 5.93
CA MET A 111 -12.41 -2.75 7.01
C MET A 111 -12.30 -1.31 6.53
N SER A 112 -13.05 -0.44 7.13
CA SER A 112 -12.97 0.98 6.85
C SER A 112 -12.01 1.59 7.85
N LEU A 113 -11.04 2.36 7.35
CA LEU A 113 -10.07 3.01 8.19
C LEU A 113 -10.10 4.52 7.94
N PRO A 114 -11.09 5.21 8.50
CA PRO A 114 -11.24 6.63 8.25
C PRO A 114 -10.04 7.45 8.67
N ASN A 115 -9.29 6.97 9.66
CA ASN A 115 -8.13 7.68 10.14
C ASN A 115 -6.83 7.21 9.49
N PHE A 116 -6.92 6.33 8.49
CA PHE A 116 -5.75 5.77 7.85
C PHE A 116 -4.90 6.86 7.21
N VAL A 117 -5.53 7.71 6.40
CA VAL A 117 -4.84 8.81 5.75
C VAL A 117 -4.40 9.83 6.79
N SER A 118 -5.22 10.05 7.78
CA SER A 118 -4.89 10.97 8.84
C SER A 118 -3.64 10.51 9.57
N SER A 119 -3.43 9.21 9.71
CA SER A 119 -2.24 8.71 10.35
C SER A 119 -1.00 9.06 9.59
N PHE A 120 -1.07 9.03 8.26
CA PHE A 120 0.06 9.40 7.43
C PHE A 120 0.25 10.90 7.36
N ALA A 121 -0.84 11.62 7.25
CA ALA A 121 -0.79 13.05 7.14
C ALA A 121 -0.65 13.71 8.47
N GLN A 122 -0.91 13.01 9.49
CA GLN A 122 -0.97 13.47 10.80
C GLN A 122 0.26 13.91 11.38
N THR A 123 1.30 13.54 10.73
CA THR A 123 2.57 14.04 11.14
C THR A 123 2.57 15.55 11.16
N ASP A 124 1.63 16.15 10.51
CA ASP A 124 1.59 17.59 10.40
C ASP A 124 0.70 18.25 11.43
N SER A 125 0.02 17.50 12.20
CA SER A 125 -0.88 18.18 13.15
C SER A 125 -0.43 18.07 14.57
#